data_57023120332eaf2d200683a32ba54dcf
#
_entry.id   57023120332eaf2d200683a32ba54dcf
#
_cell.length_a   1.000
_cell.length_b   1.000
_cell.length_c   1.000
_cell.angle_alpha   90.00
_cell.angle_beta   90.00
_cell.angle_gamma   90.00
#
_symmetry.space_group_name_H-M   'P 1'
#
loop_
_entity.id
_entity.type
_entity.pdbx_description
1 polymer ?
#
loop_
_entity_poly.entity_id
_entity_poly.type
_entity_poly.pdbx_seq_one_letter_code
_entity_poly.pdbx_strand_id
1 'polypeptide(L)'
;MPRPKRCRRIGASPGSSYFKPRGIPLSVLEEVVLSVDEFEAIRLADLEGLYQELAAEKMSVSRQTFGRIIESAHQKVAEALVKGMALKIEGGAIEIASGKALSCCDCRHSWEPNHGKNEAVQCPSCKSSNIRGAAKGRECGKGRGRCLS
;
A
#
# COMPACT_ATOMS: atom_id res chain seq x y z
N MET A 1 16.53 24.47 9.48
CA MET A 1 16.57 23.03 9.12
C MET A 1 15.25 22.63 8.49
N PRO A 2 15.27 22.03 7.32
CA PRO A 2 14.02 21.54 6.75
C PRO A 2 13.44 20.45 7.65
N ARG A 3 12.16 20.56 7.95
CA ARG A 3 11.44 19.57 8.74
C ARG A 3 11.51 18.21 8.02
N PRO A 4 11.94 17.14 8.69
CA PRO A 4 11.98 15.83 8.06
C PRO A 4 10.59 15.43 7.55
N LYS A 5 10.53 14.95 6.32
CA LYS A 5 9.28 14.46 5.74
C LYS A 5 8.84 13.22 6.52
N ARG A 6 7.64 13.27 7.07
CA ARG A 6 7.06 12.09 7.71
C ARG A 6 6.76 11.04 6.65
N CYS A 7 7.09 9.80 6.94
CA CYS A 7 6.71 8.67 6.10
C CYS A 7 5.19 8.56 6.03
N ARG A 8 4.69 8.35 4.83
CA ARG A 8 3.26 8.18 4.57
C ARG A 8 2.93 6.69 4.52
N ARG A 9 1.85 6.31 5.14
CA ARG A 9 1.41 4.91 5.11
C ARG A 9 0.79 4.57 3.77
N ILE A 10 1.18 3.43 3.24
CA ILE A 10 0.57 2.83 2.06
C ILE A 10 0.04 1.45 2.42
N GLY A 11 -1.12 1.07 1.85
CA GLY A 11 -1.74 -0.22 2.15
C GLY A 11 -1.08 -1.40 1.44
N ALA A 12 -0.53 -1.17 0.27
CA ALA A 12 0.13 -2.20 -0.54
C ALA A 12 1.10 -1.59 -1.54
N SER A 13 2.09 -2.36 -1.94
CA SER A 13 2.97 -1.98 -3.03
C SER A 13 2.23 -2.05 -4.38
N PRO A 14 2.56 -1.18 -5.35
CA PRO A 14 1.98 -1.26 -6.68
C PRO A 14 2.23 -2.62 -7.33
N GLY A 15 1.19 -3.20 -7.93
CA GLY A 15 1.32 -4.46 -8.69
C GLY A 15 2.11 -4.29 -9.98
N SER A 16 2.13 -3.09 -10.52
CA SER A 16 2.97 -2.69 -11.66
C SER A 16 3.53 -1.31 -11.38
N SER A 17 4.79 -1.11 -11.69
CA SER A 17 5.50 0.16 -11.47
C SER A 17 5.76 0.95 -12.76
N TYR A 18 5.28 0.45 -13.89
CA TYR A 18 5.53 1.08 -15.17
C TYR A 18 4.36 0.92 -16.14
N PHE A 19 3.87 2.04 -16.63
CA PHE A 19 2.80 2.12 -17.63
C PHE A 19 3.29 2.93 -18.82
N LYS A 20 3.09 2.44 -20.02
CA LYS A 20 3.50 3.13 -21.23
C LYS A 20 2.48 2.99 -22.35
N PRO A 21 2.45 3.92 -23.30
CA PRO A 21 1.68 3.76 -24.52
C PRO A 21 2.14 2.53 -25.31
N ARG A 22 1.17 1.79 -25.84
CA ARG A 22 1.46 0.59 -26.64
C ARG A 22 2.16 0.94 -27.94
N GLY A 23 3.16 0.16 -28.30
CA GLY A 23 3.81 0.26 -29.58
C GLY A 23 4.92 1.32 -29.67
N ILE A 24 5.16 2.07 -28.61
CA ILE A 24 6.24 3.06 -28.56
C ILE A 24 7.40 2.51 -27.73
N PRO A 25 8.63 2.45 -28.26
CA PRO A 25 9.77 1.97 -27.51
C PRO A 25 10.17 2.93 -26.39
N LEU A 26 10.69 2.39 -25.28
CA LEU A 26 11.12 3.14 -24.10
C LEU A 26 12.16 4.22 -24.41
N SER A 27 13.00 3.98 -25.41
CA SER A 27 14.07 4.90 -25.81
C SER A 27 13.56 6.24 -26.35
N VAL A 28 12.30 6.30 -26.78
CA VAL A 28 11.68 7.49 -27.39
C VAL A 28 10.68 8.15 -26.46
N LEU A 29 10.26 7.47 -25.38
CA LEU A 29 9.25 7.96 -24.45
C LEU A 29 9.87 8.85 -23.36
N GLU A 30 9.22 9.97 -23.15
CA GLU A 30 9.43 10.74 -21.93
C GLU A 30 8.69 10.08 -20.76
N GLU A 31 9.24 10.18 -19.56
CA GLU A 31 8.68 9.57 -18.36
C GLU A 31 8.16 10.64 -17.41
N VAL A 32 7.00 10.37 -16.82
CA VAL A 32 6.49 11.07 -15.64
C VAL A 32 6.68 10.16 -14.45
N VAL A 33 7.33 10.64 -13.41
CA VAL A 33 7.53 9.88 -12.18
C VAL A 33 6.40 10.19 -11.20
N LEU A 34 5.62 9.17 -10.89
CA LEU A 34 4.59 9.21 -9.85
C LEU A 34 5.16 8.56 -8.60
N SER A 35 5.20 9.29 -7.49
CA SER A 35 5.66 8.70 -6.23
C SER A 35 4.67 7.67 -5.70
N VAL A 36 5.14 6.74 -4.89
CA VAL A 36 4.29 5.66 -4.35
C VAL A 36 3.19 6.21 -3.44
N ASP A 37 3.46 7.29 -2.72
CA ASP A 37 2.44 7.97 -1.92
C ASP A 37 1.37 8.65 -2.78
N GLU A 38 1.73 9.22 -3.92
CA GLU A 38 0.78 9.75 -4.90
C GLU A 38 -0.09 8.63 -5.50
N PHE A 39 0.52 7.50 -5.80
CA PHE A 39 -0.20 6.31 -6.26
C PHE A 39 -1.21 5.82 -5.22
N GLU A 40 -0.81 5.74 -3.97
CA GLU A 40 -1.71 5.36 -2.86
C GLU A 40 -2.86 6.34 -2.68
N ALA A 41 -2.60 7.63 -2.83
CA ALA A 41 -3.65 8.65 -2.77
C ALA A 41 -4.70 8.44 -3.86
N ILE A 42 -4.28 8.12 -5.08
CA ILE A 42 -5.19 7.78 -6.18
C ILE A 42 -5.98 6.52 -5.85
N ARG A 43 -5.33 5.50 -5.32
CA ARG A 43 -6.00 4.25 -4.94
C ARG A 43 -7.10 4.50 -3.92
N LEU A 44 -6.82 5.27 -2.89
CA LEU A 44 -7.79 5.55 -1.82
C LEU A 44 -8.92 6.47 -2.26
N ALA A 45 -8.60 7.55 -2.94
CA ALA A 45 -9.59 8.56 -3.31
C ALA A 45 -10.41 8.18 -4.55
N ASP A 46 -9.76 7.68 -5.59
CA ASP A 46 -10.39 7.46 -6.88
C ASP A 46 -10.89 6.03 -7.06
N LEU A 47 -10.10 5.03 -6.65
CA LEU A 47 -10.49 3.63 -6.79
C LEU A 47 -11.44 3.18 -5.68
N GLU A 48 -11.11 3.46 -4.42
CA GLU A 48 -11.96 3.09 -3.28
C GLU A 48 -13.05 4.13 -3.01
N GLY A 49 -12.95 5.32 -3.58
CA GLY A 49 -13.95 6.37 -3.43
C GLY A 49 -14.03 7.00 -2.04
N LEU A 50 -12.93 6.99 -1.29
CA LEU A 50 -12.89 7.56 0.05
C LEU A 50 -12.83 9.09 0.02
N TYR A 51 -13.50 9.71 0.99
CA TYR A 51 -13.33 11.14 1.22
C TYR A 51 -11.90 11.46 1.67
N GLN A 52 -11.47 12.70 1.40
CA GLN A 52 -10.10 13.14 1.72
C GLN A 52 -9.72 12.93 3.19
N GLU A 53 -10.66 13.11 4.09
CA GLU A 53 -10.44 12.92 5.54
C GLU A 53 -10.07 11.48 5.88
N LEU A 54 -10.83 10.51 5.38
CA LEU A 54 -10.58 9.09 5.60
C LEU A 54 -9.32 8.62 4.89
N ALA A 55 -9.10 9.07 3.67
CA ALA A 55 -7.90 8.75 2.90
C ALA A 55 -6.64 9.30 3.58
N ALA A 56 -6.70 10.53 4.07
CA ALA A 56 -5.60 11.14 4.80
C ALA A 56 -5.29 10.39 6.10
N GLU A 57 -6.30 9.97 6.82
CA GLU A 57 -6.15 9.15 8.04
C GLU A 57 -5.44 7.83 7.74
N LYS A 58 -5.84 7.13 6.69
CA LYS A 58 -5.20 5.88 6.27
C LYS A 58 -3.72 6.05 5.88
N MET A 59 -3.38 7.18 5.31
CA MET A 59 -1.99 7.53 4.96
C MET A 59 -1.20 8.18 6.10
N SER A 60 -1.81 8.40 7.25
CA SER A 60 -1.22 9.09 8.41
C SER A 60 -0.69 10.49 8.06
N VAL A 61 -1.46 11.23 7.28
CA VAL A 61 -1.18 12.62 6.90
C VAL A 61 -2.37 13.52 7.22
N SER A 62 -2.15 14.83 7.25
CA SER A 62 -3.24 15.78 7.38
C SER A 62 -4.10 15.83 6.10
N ARG A 63 -5.35 16.24 6.22
CA ARG A 63 -6.23 16.45 5.07
C ARG A 63 -5.63 17.39 4.02
N GLN A 64 -4.99 18.47 4.48
CA GLN A 64 -4.33 19.43 3.58
C GLN A 64 -3.16 18.78 2.83
N THR A 65 -2.36 17.99 3.52
CA THR A 65 -1.25 17.24 2.89
C THR A 65 -1.79 16.25 1.89
N PHE A 66 -2.84 15.52 2.22
CA PHE A 66 -3.50 14.59 1.29
C PHE A 66 -4.01 15.32 0.05
N GLY A 67 -4.66 16.46 0.23
CA GLY A 67 -5.14 17.30 -0.88
C GLY A 67 -4.02 17.68 -1.86
N ARG A 68 -2.87 18.04 -1.36
CA ARG A 68 -1.69 18.35 -2.18
C ARG A 68 -1.15 17.12 -2.89
N ILE A 69 -1.11 15.98 -2.22
CA ILE A 69 -0.65 14.71 -2.79
C ILE A 69 -1.56 14.28 -3.94
N ILE A 70 -2.87 14.27 -3.72
CA ILE A 70 -3.82 13.85 -4.75
C ILE A 70 -3.88 14.81 -5.94
N GLU A 71 -3.77 16.10 -5.69
CA GLU A 71 -3.70 17.11 -6.76
C GLU A 71 -2.47 16.91 -7.63
N SER A 72 -1.31 16.74 -7.02
CA SER A 72 -0.06 16.43 -7.73
C SER A 72 -0.16 15.11 -8.50
N ALA A 73 -0.76 14.09 -7.91
CA ALA A 73 -0.98 12.79 -8.54
C ALA A 73 -1.86 12.91 -9.78
N HIS A 74 -2.99 13.61 -9.68
CA HIS A 74 -3.90 13.84 -10.78
C HIS A 74 -3.24 14.60 -11.94
N GLN A 75 -2.46 15.63 -11.61
CA GLN A 75 -1.74 16.41 -12.62
C GLN A 75 -0.74 15.54 -13.39
N LYS A 76 0.03 14.72 -12.70
CA LYS A 76 1.02 13.81 -13.32
C LYS A 76 0.36 12.76 -14.19
N VAL A 77 -0.71 12.15 -13.72
CA VAL A 77 -1.47 11.16 -14.51
C VAL A 77 -2.08 11.80 -15.75
N ALA A 78 -2.68 12.99 -15.60
CA ALA A 78 -3.23 13.74 -16.72
C ALA A 78 -2.15 14.11 -17.75
N GLU A 79 -0.98 14.55 -17.29
CA GLU A 79 0.14 14.86 -18.17
C GLU A 79 0.60 13.64 -18.97
N ALA A 80 0.76 12.50 -18.30
CA ALA A 80 1.15 11.26 -18.96
C ALA A 80 0.13 10.82 -20.02
N LEU A 81 -1.15 10.88 -19.68
CA LEU A 81 -2.23 10.50 -20.61
C LEU A 81 -2.36 11.46 -21.80
N VAL A 82 -2.34 12.76 -21.56
CA VAL A 82 -2.56 13.77 -22.60
C VAL A 82 -1.37 13.85 -23.56
N LYS A 83 -0.16 13.79 -23.04
CA LYS A 83 1.07 13.86 -23.82
C LYS A 83 1.59 12.51 -24.33
N GLY A 84 0.94 11.41 -23.94
CA GLY A 84 1.37 10.07 -24.31
C GLY A 84 2.73 9.67 -23.72
N MET A 85 2.99 10.07 -22.48
CA MET A 85 4.23 9.78 -21.77
C MET A 85 4.15 8.46 -21.02
N ALA A 86 5.28 7.88 -20.69
CA ALA A 86 5.33 6.73 -19.77
C ALA A 86 5.13 7.21 -18.33
N LEU A 87 4.42 6.42 -17.55
CA LEU A 87 4.19 6.67 -16.12
C LEU A 87 5.00 5.66 -15.31
N LYS A 88 5.96 6.15 -14.55
CA LYS A 88 6.81 5.34 -13.70
C LYS A 88 6.46 5.59 -12.24
N ILE A 89 6.18 4.54 -11.51
CA ILE A 89 5.83 4.61 -10.08
C ILE A 89 7.06 4.23 -9.27
N GLU A 90 7.68 5.21 -8.63
CA GLU A 90 8.83 4.98 -7.77
C GLU A 90 9.04 6.11 -6.77
N GLY A 91 9.72 5.80 -5.70
CA GLY A 91 10.16 6.79 -4.71
C GLY A 91 9.05 7.30 -3.80
N GLY A 92 9.38 8.34 -3.06
CA GLY A 92 8.51 8.92 -2.05
C GLY A 92 8.89 8.51 -0.62
N ALA A 93 8.50 9.34 0.34
CA ALA A 93 8.68 9.05 1.76
C ALA A 93 7.51 8.16 2.22
N ILE A 94 7.67 6.85 2.06
CA ILE A 94 6.62 5.88 2.35
C ILE A 94 7.03 4.92 3.46
N GLU A 95 6.03 4.52 4.22
CA GLU A 95 6.08 3.39 5.12
C GLU A 95 4.98 2.42 4.68
N ILE A 96 5.36 1.21 4.30
CA ILE A 96 4.37 0.18 4.04
C ILE A 96 3.65 -0.05 5.36
N ALA A 97 2.35 0.22 5.39
CA ALA A 97 1.52 -0.31 6.44
C ALA A 97 1.68 -1.81 6.34
N SER A 98 2.65 -2.36 7.09
CA SER A 98 2.86 -3.79 7.15
C SER A 98 1.49 -4.40 7.43
N GLY A 99 0.93 -5.01 6.43
CA GLY A 99 -0.22 -5.85 6.63
C GLY A 99 0.20 -6.73 7.77
N LYS A 100 -0.52 -6.68 8.86
CA LYS A 100 -0.13 -7.31 10.12
C LYS A 100 0.33 -8.70 9.78
N ALA A 101 1.65 -8.94 9.86
CA ALA A 101 2.17 -10.27 9.63
C ALA A 101 1.33 -11.24 10.45
N LEU A 102 0.83 -12.26 9.82
CA LEU A 102 0.02 -13.26 10.48
C LEU A 102 0.96 -14.36 10.98
N SER A 103 0.72 -14.84 12.16
CA SER A 103 1.44 -16.00 12.68
C SER A 103 0.46 -17.09 13.09
N CYS A 104 0.80 -18.31 12.76
CA CYS A 104 0.04 -19.47 13.19
C CYS A 104 0.42 -19.83 14.62
N CYS A 105 -0.57 -20.03 15.47
CA CYS A 105 -0.35 -20.45 16.85
C CYS A 105 0.03 -21.93 16.97
N ASP A 106 -0.32 -22.74 15.98
CA ASP A 106 -0.07 -24.19 16.00
C ASP A 106 1.33 -24.57 15.51
N CYS A 107 1.73 -24.03 14.36
CA CYS A 107 3.05 -24.34 13.77
C CYS A 107 4.07 -23.19 13.84
N ARG A 108 3.68 -22.04 14.37
CA ARG A 108 4.51 -20.82 14.50
C ARG A 108 5.00 -20.25 13.17
N HIS A 109 4.43 -20.66 12.07
CA HIS A 109 4.73 -20.07 10.77
C HIS A 109 4.21 -18.63 10.70
N SER A 110 5.02 -17.70 10.22
CA SER A 110 4.61 -16.31 10.02
C SER A 110 4.67 -15.99 8.52
N TRP A 111 3.65 -15.25 8.06
CA TRP A 111 3.56 -14.82 6.66
C TRP A 111 2.84 -13.48 6.57
N GLU A 112 3.02 -12.79 5.47
CA GLU A 112 2.28 -11.59 5.15
C GLU A 112 1.09 -11.94 4.27
N PRO A 113 -0.14 -11.55 4.67
CA PRO A 113 -1.29 -11.79 3.83
C PRO A 113 -1.22 -10.96 2.56
N ASN A 114 -1.42 -11.57 1.42
CA ASN A 114 -1.57 -10.85 0.16
C ASN A 114 -2.90 -10.08 0.19
N HIS A 115 -2.80 -8.76 0.20
CA HIS A 115 -3.95 -7.89 0.08
C HIS A 115 -4.57 -8.02 -1.32
N GLY A 116 -5.69 -8.67 -1.44
CA GLY A 116 -6.40 -8.77 -2.71
C GLY A 116 -7.35 -9.93 -2.87
N LYS A 117 -7.32 -10.87 -1.94
CA LYS A 117 -8.27 -11.98 -1.97
C LYS A 117 -8.92 -12.14 -0.59
N ASN A 118 -10.23 -12.01 -0.54
CA ASN A 118 -11.03 -12.41 0.61
C ASN A 118 -11.00 -13.94 0.75
N GLU A 119 -9.82 -14.50 0.87
CA GLU A 119 -9.68 -15.92 1.18
C GLU A 119 -9.73 -16.08 2.69
N ALA A 120 -10.47 -17.08 3.12
CA ALA A 120 -10.47 -17.51 4.52
C ALA A 120 -9.01 -17.65 4.97
N VAL A 121 -8.63 -16.89 5.98
CA VAL A 121 -7.26 -16.81 6.44
C VAL A 121 -6.91 -18.13 7.12
N GLN A 122 -6.16 -18.95 6.42
CA GLN A 122 -5.63 -20.21 6.94
C GLN A 122 -4.12 -20.20 6.84
N CYS A 123 -3.46 -20.89 7.77
CA CYS A 123 -2.01 -21.03 7.72
C CYS A 123 -1.59 -21.78 6.44
N PRO A 124 -0.68 -21.22 5.62
CA PRO A 124 -0.23 -21.89 4.41
C PRO A 124 0.61 -23.14 4.68
N SER A 125 1.13 -23.30 5.89
CA SER A 125 1.95 -24.45 6.28
C SER A 125 1.14 -25.63 6.83
N CYS A 126 0.27 -25.38 7.81
CA CYS A 126 -0.50 -26.44 8.46
C CYS A 126 -2.01 -26.35 8.23
N LYS A 127 -2.48 -25.34 7.48
CA LYS A 127 -3.89 -25.09 7.17
C LYS A 127 -4.79 -24.86 8.41
N SER A 128 -4.18 -24.54 9.54
CA SER A 128 -4.92 -24.22 10.75
C SER A 128 -5.60 -22.86 10.62
N SER A 129 -6.78 -22.74 11.19
CA SER A 129 -7.49 -21.47 11.32
C SER A 129 -7.06 -20.68 12.57
N ASN A 130 -6.17 -21.25 13.38
CA ASN A 130 -5.68 -20.64 14.62
C ASN A 130 -4.57 -19.61 14.31
N ILE A 131 -4.96 -18.45 13.83
CA ILE A 131 -4.06 -17.42 13.30
C ILE A 131 -4.13 -16.19 14.19
N ARG A 132 -2.96 -15.61 14.44
CA ARG A 132 -2.81 -14.37 15.20
C ARG A 132 -2.20 -13.29 14.31
N GLY A 133 -2.75 -12.09 14.40
CA GLY A 133 -2.10 -10.92 13.85
C GLY A 133 -0.88 -10.57 14.70
N ALA A 134 0.28 -10.37 14.10
CA ALA A 134 1.49 -9.94 14.80
C ALA A 134 1.34 -8.50 15.30
N ALA A 135 0.62 -8.33 16.39
CA ALA A 135 0.80 -7.16 17.22
C ALA A 135 2.10 -7.37 18.01
N LYS A 136 3.00 -6.39 17.94
CA LYS A 136 4.24 -6.42 18.71
C LYS A 136 3.97 -6.87 20.15
N GLY A 137 4.57 -7.96 20.56
CA GLY A 137 4.81 -8.28 21.95
C GLY A 137 3.79 -9.13 22.71
N ARG A 138 2.90 -9.89 22.06
CA ARG A 138 2.09 -10.87 22.78
C ARG A 138 2.43 -12.28 22.29
N GLU A 139 3.16 -13.00 23.11
CA GLU A 139 3.41 -14.42 22.87
C GLU A 139 2.11 -15.22 22.93
N CYS A 140 1.98 -16.24 22.07
CA CYS A 140 0.95 -17.26 22.23
C CYS A 140 1.20 -17.98 23.54
N GLY A 141 0.44 -17.62 24.59
CA GLY A 141 0.55 -18.27 25.87
C GLY A 141 0.29 -19.77 25.75
N LYS A 142 1.14 -20.55 26.38
CA LYS A 142 0.90 -21.98 26.58
C LYS A 142 -0.39 -22.15 27.38
N GLY A 143 -1.38 -22.75 26.79
CA GLY A 143 -2.55 -23.26 27.49
C GLY A 143 -3.71 -22.26 27.57
N ARG A 144 -4.55 -22.41 26.69
CA ARG A 144 -5.98 -22.13 26.51
C ARG A 144 -6.22 -21.51 25.13
N GLY A 145 -6.49 -22.38 24.19
CA GLY A 145 -6.71 -22.19 22.79
C GLY A 145 -7.63 -21.07 22.35
N ARG A 146 -7.27 -19.82 22.63
CA ARG A 146 -7.94 -18.68 22.04
C ARG A 146 -6.91 -17.67 21.56
N CYS A 147 -6.38 -17.92 20.38
CA CYS A 147 -5.82 -16.85 19.61
C CYS A 147 -7.00 -16.12 18.96
N LEU A 148 -7.50 -15.11 19.62
CA LEU A 148 -8.49 -14.22 19.05
C LEU A 148 -7.80 -13.25 18.11
N SER A 149 -8.22 -13.27 16.87
CA SER A 149 -7.88 -12.26 15.87
C SER A 149 -8.45 -10.89 16.26
#